data_bc502234f3075f5c98e4c75dd5c07969
#
_entry.id   bc502234f3075f5c98e4c75dd5c07969
#
_cell.length_a   1.000
_cell.length_b   1.000
_cell.length_c   1.000
_cell.angle_alpha   90.00
_cell.angle_beta   90.00
_cell.angle_gamma   90.00
#
_symmetry.space_group_name_H-M   'P 1'
#
loop_
_entity.id
_entity.type
_entity.pdbx_description
1 polymer ?
#
loop_
_entity_poly.entity_id
_entity_poly.type
_entity_poly.pdbx_seq_one_letter_code
_entity_poly.pdbx_strand_id
1 'polypeptide(L)'
;MAFPASLAALLLMAATQDLDPLVVDEKAGQVTFGAKTLKTDVHPQLKGAIEYLITMRGGKSYESCFETGPLDALKLYLGLQKIGAVPGKPAAEGKPAEGCKLRITVEWKDGDKVRKEPIESFVLDDTTQKPMEKVQWIFAGSKGGYIPEIDAEGLLVISTKNLMGLYQGDPTPLITNPTPLMTGNRYKVNKAILPKEGTPVKIIIEVAK
;
A
#
# COMPACT_ATOMS: atom_id res chain seq x y z
N MET A 1 61.46 4.16 13.25
CA MET A 1 60.28 3.90 14.08
C MET A 1 59.11 4.54 13.40
N ALA A 2 58.27 3.75 12.74
CA ALA A 2 57.09 4.21 12.02
C ALA A 2 55.84 3.90 12.86
N PHE A 3 55.03 4.91 13.15
CA PHE A 3 53.74 4.75 13.81
C PHE A 3 52.65 4.39 12.79
N PRO A 4 51.82 3.41 13.03
CA PRO A 4 50.69 3.09 12.13
C PRO A 4 49.58 4.13 12.29
N ALA A 5 49.09 4.62 11.14
CA ALA A 5 47.92 5.45 11.05
C ALA A 5 46.67 4.64 11.45
N SER A 6 45.97 5.16 12.45
CA SER A 6 44.70 4.61 12.94
C SER A 6 43.61 4.87 11.91
N LEU A 7 43.08 3.81 11.28
CA LEU A 7 41.96 3.85 10.37
C LEU A 7 40.68 3.97 11.21
N ALA A 8 40.14 5.19 11.37
CA ALA A 8 38.85 5.41 11.97
C ALA A 8 37.77 4.93 10.97
N ALA A 9 37.24 3.76 11.23
CA ALA A 9 36.05 3.26 10.53
C ALA A 9 34.84 4.13 10.90
N LEU A 10 34.41 4.99 9.98
CA LEU A 10 33.18 5.74 10.09
C LEU A 10 32.02 4.74 9.89
N LEU A 11 31.44 4.24 10.99
CA LEU A 11 30.18 3.51 10.93
C LEU A 11 29.08 4.51 10.51
N LEU A 12 28.73 4.49 9.24
CA LEU A 12 27.54 5.17 8.74
C LEU A 12 26.33 4.36 9.26
N MET A 13 25.84 4.71 10.45
CA MET A 13 24.54 4.25 10.91
C MET A 13 23.52 4.86 9.97
N ALA A 14 22.97 4.03 9.06
CA ALA A 14 21.78 4.40 8.32
C ALA A 14 20.68 4.64 9.36
N ALA A 15 20.37 5.90 9.61
CA ALA A 15 19.23 6.25 10.45
C ALA A 15 18.00 5.58 9.82
N THR A 16 17.38 4.66 10.55
CA THR A 16 16.07 4.14 10.20
C THR A 16 15.14 5.34 10.26
N GLN A 17 14.79 5.87 9.11
CA GLN A 17 13.86 6.98 9.03
C GLN A 17 12.51 6.46 9.54
N ASP A 18 12.07 6.96 10.71
CA ASP A 18 10.77 6.62 11.25
C ASP A 18 9.69 7.07 10.27
N LEU A 19 8.87 6.13 9.83
CA LEU A 19 7.74 6.41 8.97
C LEU A 19 6.60 7.01 9.79
N ASP A 20 5.83 7.93 9.20
CA ASP A 20 4.71 8.59 9.87
C ASP A 20 3.75 7.55 10.49
N PRO A 21 3.29 7.77 11.73
CA PRO A 21 2.31 6.90 12.36
C PRO A 21 0.95 7.00 11.66
N LEU A 22 0.06 6.05 11.96
CA LEU A 22 -1.34 6.14 11.56
C LEU A 22 -2.03 7.32 12.26
N VAL A 23 -2.59 8.22 11.48
CA VAL A 23 -3.38 9.37 11.96
C VAL A 23 -4.77 9.34 11.32
N VAL A 24 -5.80 9.51 12.12
CA VAL A 24 -7.20 9.65 11.68
C VAL A 24 -7.63 11.09 11.95
N ASP A 25 -7.89 11.83 10.90
CA ASP A 25 -8.45 13.18 10.96
C ASP A 25 -9.91 13.17 10.51
N GLU A 26 -10.82 13.02 11.48
CA GLU A 26 -12.26 12.96 11.23
C GLU A 26 -12.81 14.27 10.67
N LYS A 27 -12.18 15.42 11.02
CA LYS A 27 -12.62 16.76 10.52
C LYS A 27 -12.23 16.95 9.06
N ALA A 28 -11.02 16.53 8.69
CA ALA A 28 -10.57 16.55 7.31
C ALA A 28 -11.15 15.40 6.48
N GLY A 29 -11.71 14.35 7.12
CA GLY A 29 -12.18 13.14 6.46
C GLY A 29 -11.04 12.32 5.88
N GLN A 30 -9.90 12.27 6.56
CA GLN A 30 -8.68 11.64 6.07
C GLN A 30 -8.10 10.64 7.05
N VAL A 31 -7.54 9.55 6.52
CA VAL A 31 -6.64 8.67 7.23
C VAL A 31 -5.27 8.72 6.55
N THR A 32 -4.21 8.91 7.33
CA THR A 32 -2.85 8.99 6.81
C THR A 32 -1.89 8.08 7.56
N PHE A 33 -0.87 7.56 6.85
CA PHE A 33 0.23 6.80 7.46
C PHE A 33 1.45 6.81 6.54
N GLY A 34 2.60 6.50 7.12
CA GLY A 34 3.86 6.42 6.39
C GLY A 34 4.09 5.05 5.76
N ALA A 35 4.73 5.08 4.60
CA ALA A 35 5.25 3.92 3.91
C ALA A 35 6.60 4.28 3.26
N LYS A 36 7.30 3.30 2.73
CA LYS A 36 8.52 3.50 1.94
C LYS A 36 8.37 2.83 0.59
N THR A 37 9.02 3.39 -0.41
CA THR A 37 9.12 2.77 -1.73
C THR A 37 9.92 1.48 -1.67
N LEU A 38 9.42 0.44 -2.29
CA LEU A 38 10.09 -0.85 -2.38
C LEU A 38 10.98 -0.93 -3.62
N LYS A 39 11.95 -1.85 -3.56
CA LYS A 39 12.71 -2.28 -4.73
C LYS A 39 11.77 -3.07 -5.65
N THR A 40 11.81 -2.77 -6.93
CA THR A 40 11.00 -3.43 -7.95
C THR A 40 11.83 -4.45 -8.72
N ASP A 41 11.16 -5.39 -9.40
CA ASP A 41 11.80 -6.43 -10.23
C ASP A 41 12.76 -7.35 -9.46
N VAL A 42 12.51 -7.55 -8.17
CA VAL A 42 13.35 -8.39 -7.32
C VAL A 42 13.16 -9.88 -7.57
N HIS A 43 12.04 -10.26 -8.18
CA HIS A 43 11.71 -11.65 -8.47
C HIS A 43 11.66 -11.90 -9.99
N PRO A 44 12.68 -12.55 -10.59
CA PRO A 44 12.77 -12.70 -12.04
C PRO A 44 11.57 -13.36 -12.70
N GLN A 45 10.91 -14.29 -11.98
CA GLN A 45 9.75 -15.03 -12.49
C GLN A 45 8.52 -14.14 -12.68
N LEU A 46 8.39 -13.04 -11.91
CA LEU A 46 7.27 -12.10 -12.03
C LEU A 46 7.43 -11.13 -13.21
N LYS A 47 8.64 -11.04 -13.81
CA LYS A 47 8.92 -10.15 -14.95
C LYS A 47 8.43 -8.70 -14.71
N GLY A 48 8.52 -8.24 -13.47
CA GLY A 48 8.07 -6.91 -13.04
C GLY A 48 6.58 -6.78 -12.75
N ALA A 49 5.80 -7.85 -12.84
CA ALA A 49 4.40 -7.84 -12.43
C ALA A 49 4.27 -7.62 -10.92
N ILE A 50 3.24 -6.88 -10.53
CA ILE A 50 2.88 -6.62 -9.14
C ILE A 50 1.42 -6.99 -8.90
N GLU A 51 1.16 -7.55 -7.73
CA GLU A 51 -0.20 -7.91 -7.28
C GLU A 51 -0.77 -6.90 -6.28
N TYR A 52 0.11 -6.14 -5.64
CA TYR A 52 -0.28 -5.19 -4.60
C TYR A 52 0.35 -3.81 -4.82
N LEU A 53 -0.34 -2.77 -4.35
CA LEU A 53 0.22 -1.43 -4.27
C LEU A 53 0.88 -1.18 -2.92
N ILE A 54 0.22 -1.61 -1.84
CA ILE A 54 0.71 -1.43 -0.48
C ILE A 54 0.71 -2.77 0.24
N THR A 55 1.83 -3.13 0.82
CA THR A 55 1.96 -4.23 1.76
C THR A 55 2.39 -3.71 3.13
N MET A 56 2.06 -4.43 4.17
CA MET A 56 2.60 -4.22 5.51
C MET A 56 3.91 -5.01 5.65
N ARG A 57 4.72 -4.66 6.63
CA ARG A 57 5.95 -5.40 6.92
C ARG A 57 5.66 -6.90 7.12
N GLY A 58 6.33 -7.74 6.34
CA GLY A 58 6.15 -9.20 6.34
C GLY A 58 5.11 -9.71 5.35
N GLY A 59 4.51 -8.85 4.53
CA GLY A 59 3.70 -9.24 3.38
C GLY A 59 4.53 -9.46 2.12
N LYS A 60 3.88 -9.51 0.97
CA LYS A 60 4.49 -9.78 -0.33
C LYS A 60 5.22 -8.54 -0.91
N SER A 61 6.29 -8.11 -0.25
CA SER A 61 7.06 -6.93 -0.66
C SER A 61 7.67 -7.04 -2.06
N TYR A 62 7.97 -8.27 -2.51
CA TYR A 62 8.59 -8.54 -3.82
C TYR A 62 7.65 -8.30 -5.02
N GLU A 63 6.35 -8.14 -4.80
CA GLU A 63 5.34 -7.82 -5.81
C GLU A 63 4.44 -6.64 -5.39
N SER A 64 5.04 -5.68 -4.67
CA SER A 64 4.38 -4.47 -4.18
C SER A 64 5.16 -3.21 -4.51
N CYS A 65 4.50 -2.03 -4.51
CA CYS A 65 5.14 -0.74 -4.69
C CYS A 65 5.65 -0.13 -3.38
N PHE A 66 4.85 -0.27 -2.31
CA PHE A 66 5.09 0.39 -1.03
C PHE A 66 4.97 -0.59 0.14
N GLU A 67 5.82 -0.42 1.15
CA GLU A 67 5.73 -1.15 2.42
C GLU A 67 5.52 -0.16 3.56
N THR A 68 4.50 -0.40 4.39
CA THR A 68 4.23 0.45 5.54
C THR A 68 5.27 0.23 6.65
N GLY A 69 5.41 1.22 7.52
CA GLY A 69 6.03 1.04 8.82
C GLY A 69 5.18 0.11 9.71
N PRO A 70 5.42 0.17 11.03
CA PRO A 70 4.55 -0.50 11.99
C PRO A 70 3.12 0.05 11.87
N LEU A 71 2.25 -0.72 11.21
CA LEU A 71 0.85 -0.37 10.99
C LEU A 71 -0.05 -1.44 11.59
N ASP A 72 -1.00 -1.02 12.41
CA ASP A 72 -2.06 -1.86 12.94
C ASP A 72 -3.24 -1.84 11.95
N ALA A 73 -3.48 -2.98 11.30
CA ALA A 73 -4.54 -3.10 10.28
C ALA A 73 -5.95 -2.91 10.86
N LEU A 74 -6.17 -3.33 12.12
CA LEU A 74 -7.45 -3.11 12.79
C LEU A 74 -7.68 -1.61 13.07
N LYS A 75 -6.65 -0.91 13.55
CA LYS A 75 -6.76 0.55 13.76
C LYS A 75 -7.00 1.29 12.44
N LEU A 76 -6.37 0.86 11.34
CA LEU A 76 -6.64 1.42 10.03
C LEU A 76 -8.09 1.16 9.60
N TYR A 77 -8.58 -0.07 9.74
CA TYR A 77 -9.96 -0.44 9.44
C TYR A 77 -10.97 0.44 10.21
N LEU A 78 -10.79 0.54 11.53
CA LEU A 78 -11.63 1.38 12.38
C LEU A 78 -11.48 2.88 12.06
N GLY A 79 -10.27 3.32 11.72
CA GLY A 79 -9.99 4.69 11.29
C GLY A 79 -10.72 5.07 10.00
N LEU A 80 -10.76 4.16 9.02
CA LEU A 80 -11.54 4.37 7.79
C LEU A 80 -13.04 4.51 8.09
N GLN A 81 -13.58 3.71 9.01
CA GLN A 81 -14.98 3.84 9.42
C GLN A 81 -15.26 5.19 10.12
N LYS A 82 -14.34 5.70 10.93
CA LYS A 82 -14.47 7.01 11.60
C LYS A 82 -14.55 8.17 10.61
N ILE A 83 -13.92 8.07 9.46
CA ILE A 83 -14.04 9.08 8.39
C ILE A 83 -15.25 8.83 7.46
N GLY A 84 -16.15 7.91 7.83
CA GLY A 84 -17.38 7.62 7.09
C GLY A 84 -17.26 6.56 6.01
N ALA A 85 -16.13 5.86 5.88
CA ALA A 85 -16.02 4.74 4.96
C ALA A 85 -16.76 3.51 5.49
N VAL A 86 -17.61 2.89 4.66
CA VAL A 86 -18.33 1.67 5.00
C VAL A 86 -17.64 0.49 4.33
N PRO A 87 -17.16 -0.51 5.10
CA PRO A 87 -16.58 -1.72 4.53
C PRO A 87 -17.64 -2.53 3.80
N GLY A 88 -17.23 -3.18 2.71
CA GLY A 88 -18.11 -4.05 1.95
C GLY A 88 -17.73 -5.51 2.09
N LYS A 89 -17.60 -6.18 0.93
CA LYS A 89 -17.26 -7.59 0.83
C LYS A 89 -16.17 -7.79 -0.21
N PRO A 90 -15.17 -8.63 0.04
CA PRO A 90 -14.25 -9.09 -1.00
C PRO A 90 -15.00 -9.78 -2.15
N ALA A 91 -14.37 -9.84 -3.31
CA ALA A 91 -14.90 -10.63 -4.42
C ALA A 91 -14.99 -12.11 -4.04
N ALA A 92 -16.08 -12.75 -4.40
CA ALA A 92 -16.31 -14.17 -4.16
C ALA A 92 -17.32 -14.75 -5.16
N GLU A 93 -17.14 -16.02 -5.54
CA GLU A 93 -18.11 -16.78 -6.35
C GLU A 93 -18.56 -16.05 -7.64
N GLY A 94 -17.64 -15.41 -8.34
CA GLY A 94 -17.94 -14.68 -9.57
C GLY A 94 -18.58 -13.30 -9.38
N LYS A 95 -18.75 -12.86 -8.13
CA LYS A 95 -19.22 -11.51 -7.81
C LYS A 95 -18.02 -10.58 -7.58
N PRO A 96 -18.04 -9.34 -8.11
CA PRO A 96 -17.00 -8.37 -7.85
C PRO A 96 -17.00 -7.93 -6.37
N ALA A 97 -15.87 -7.36 -5.93
CA ALA A 97 -15.78 -6.75 -4.62
C ALA A 97 -16.75 -5.56 -4.48
N GLU A 98 -17.33 -5.41 -3.31
CA GLU A 98 -18.24 -4.33 -2.94
C GLU A 98 -17.65 -3.51 -1.78
N GLY A 99 -18.07 -2.26 -1.65
CA GLY A 99 -17.69 -1.39 -0.53
C GLY A 99 -17.66 0.09 -0.91
N CYS A 100 -17.43 0.91 0.10
CA CYS A 100 -17.26 2.35 -0.07
C CYS A 100 -16.11 2.63 -1.02
N LYS A 101 -16.26 3.66 -1.84
CA LYS A 101 -15.23 4.11 -2.76
C LYS A 101 -14.24 5.02 -2.03
N LEU A 102 -12.96 4.77 -2.26
CA LEU A 102 -11.86 5.52 -1.66
C LEU A 102 -11.03 6.19 -2.74
N ARG A 103 -10.50 7.35 -2.42
CA ARG A 103 -9.43 8.01 -3.16
C ARG A 103 -8.16 7.93 -2.33
N ILE A 104 -7.06 7.53 -2.97
CA ILE A 104 -5.78 7.32 -2.30
C ILE A 104 -4.71 8.13 -3.02
N THR A 105 -3.96 8.89 -2.25
CA THR A 105 -2.91 9.78 -2.74
C THR A 105 -1.60 9.43 -2.03
N VAL A 106 -0.52 9.47 -2.78
CA VAL A 106 0.85 9.32 -2.27
C VAL A 106 1.54 10.67 -2.33
N GLU A 107 2.10 11.10 -1.21
CA GLU A 107 2.86 12.33 -1.06
C GLU A 107 4.29 12.01 -0.66
N TRP A 108 5.29 12.66 -1.28
CA TRP A 108 6.70 12.48 -0.93
C TRP A 108 7.53 13.75 -1.22
N LYS A 109 8.72 13.79 -0.65
CA LYS A 109 9.72 14.82 -0.98
C LYS A 109 10.59 14.37 -2.15
N ASP A 110 10.69 15.21 -3.18
CA ASP A 110 11.59 15.06 -4.32
C ASP A 110 12.55 16.26 -4.32
N GLY A 111 13.69 16.11 -3.65
CA GLY A 111 14.54 17.23 -3.26
C GLY A 111 13.79 18.17 -2.31
N ASP A 112 13.73 19.46 -2.66
CA ASP A 112 13.02 20.47 -1.87
C ASP A 112 11.52 20.59 -2.19
N LYS A 113 11.03 19.80 -3.17
CA LYS A 113 9.65 19.87 -3.60
C LYS A 113 8.83 18.74 -2.99
N VAL A 114 7.61 19.07 -2.55
CA VAL A 114 6.60 18.07 -2.20
C VAL A 114 5.86 17.68 -3.47
N ARG A 115 5.89 16.39 -3.79
CA ARG A 115 5.09 15.81 -4.88
C ARG A 115 3.91 15.06 -4.31
N LYS A 116 2.83 15.02 -5.10
CA LYS A 116 1.58 14.39 -4.72
C LYS A 116 0.92 13.79 -5.95
N GLU A 117 0.69 12.49 -5.94
CA GLU A 117 0.11 11.76 -7.07
C GLU A 117 -0.96 10.77 -6.59
N PRO A 118 -2.01 10.53 -7.40
CA PRO A 118 -2.92 9.42 -7.15
C PRO A 118 -2.16 8.10 -7.16
N ILE A 119 -2.54 7.15 -6.29
CA ILE A 119 -1.78 5.91 -6.14
C ILE A 119 -1.77 5.04 -7.40
N GLU A 120 -2.81 5.08 -8.21
CA GLU A 120 -2.88 4.38 -9.49
C GLU A 120 -1.85 4.87 -10.52
N SER A 121 -1.32 6.08 -10.36
CA SER A 121 -0.27 6.62 -11.23
C SER A 121 1.03 5.80 -11.15
N PHE A 122 1.26 5.09 -10.04
CA PHE A 122 2.43 4.23 -9.84
C PHE A 122 2.30 2.86 -10.54
N VAL A 123 1.20 2.64 -11.23
CA VAL A 123 0.89 1.38 -11.94
C VAL A 123 0.91 1.59 -13.44
N LEU A 124 1.56 0.67 -14.14
CA LEU A 124 1.54 0.54 -15.61
C LEU A 124 0.67 -0.66 -15.97
N ASP A 125 -0.31 -0.48 -16.82
CA ASP A 125 -1.07 -1.59 -17.41
C ASP A 125 -0.23 -2.24 -18.52
N ASP A 126 0.19 -3.47 -18.30
CA ASP A 126 1.05 -4.20 -19.25
C ASP A 126 0.36 -4.50 -20.57
N THR A 127 -0.97 -4.54 -20.60
CA THR A 127 -1.75 -4.78 -21.81
C THR A 127 -1.74 -3.58 -22.75
N THR A 128 -1.85 -2.38 -22.18
CA THR A 128 -1.94 -1.13 -22.95
C THR A 128 -0.62 -0.36 -23.02
N GLN A 129 0.36 -0.73 -22.19
CA GLN A 129 1.64 -0.01 -21.99
C GLN A 129 1.43 1.45 -21.56
N LYS A 130 0.31 1.74 -20.88
CA LYS A 130 -0.04 3.06 -20.37
C LYS A 130 -0.17 3.04 -18.86
N PRO A 131 -0.02 4.19 -18.18
CA PRO A 131 -0.40 4.31 -16.78
C PRO A 131 -1.84 3.83 -16.56
N MET A 132 -2.10 3.20 -15.42
CA MET A 132 -3.43 2.79 -15.02
C MET A 132 -4.37 4.00 -15.01
N GLU A 133 -5.58 3.83 -15.50
CA GLU A 133 -6.60 4.87 -15.43
C GLU A 133 -6.95 5.21 -13.98
N LYS A 134 -7.39 6.45 -13.77
CA LYS A 134 -7.88 6.86 -12.44
C LYS A 134 -9.09 6.04 -12.03
N VAL A 135 -9.02 5.50 -10.83
CA VAL A 135 -10.08 4.68 -10.25
C VAL A 135 -10.45 5.17 -8.85
N GLN A 136 -11.62 4.76 -8.39
CA GLN A 136 -12.00 4.84 -6.98
C GLN A 136 -11.88 3.45 -6.37
N TRP A 137 -10.97 3.30 -5.43
CA TRP A 137 -10.63 2.03 -4.80
C TRP A 137 -11.78 1.54 -3.91
N ILE A 138 -11.93 0.23 -3.77
CA ILE A 138 -13.00 -0.38 -2.98
C ILE A 138 -12.49 -0.72 -1.58
N PHE A 139 -13.16 -0.23 -0.55
CA PHE A 139 -12.97 -0.69 0.83
C PHE A 139 -13.70 -2.03 1.01
N ALA A 140 -13.04 -3.13 0.61
CA ALA A 140 -13.63 -4.47 0.60
C ALA A 140 -13.76 -5.10 1.99
N GLY A 141 -12.96 -4.66 2.97
CA GLY A 141 -13.11 -5.05 4.36
C GLY A 141 -12.37 -6.31 4.79
N SER A 142 -11.66 -7.03 3.89
CA SER A 142 -10.79 -8.17 4.25
C SER A 142 -11.46 -9.21 5.14
N LYS A 143 -12.27 -10.10 4.60
CA LYS A 143 -13.01 -11.12 5.39
C LYS A 143 -12.14 -12.28 5.83
N GLY A 144 -12.36 -12.75 7.07
CA GLY A 144 -11.88 -14.01 7.60
C GLY A 144 -11.43 -13.97 9.06
N GLY A 145 -11.74 -15.01 9.81
CA GLY A 145 -11.45 -15.13 11.22
C GLY A 145 -12.30 -14.24 12.11
N TYR A 146 -12.14 -14.34 13.42
CA TYR A 146 -12.88 -13.58 14.41
C TYR A 146 -11.97 -12.56 15.12
N ILE A 147 -12.42 -11.33 15.27
CA ILE A 147 -11.75 -10.27 16.02
C ILE A 147 -12.57 -9.94 17.26
N PRO A 148 -12.11 -10.35 18.45
CA PRO A 148 -12.86 -10.14 19.70
C PRO A 148 -13.13 -8.66 19.99
N GLU A 149 -12.21 -7.77 19.64
CA GLU A 149 -12.29 -6.33 19.93
C GLU A 149 -13.45 -5.62 19.24
N ILE A 150 -14.00 -6.20 18.17
CA ILE A 150 -15.13 -5.65 17.43
C ILE A 150 -16.30 -6.63 17.34
N ASP A 151 -16.20 -7.80 17.98
CA ASP A 151 -17.20 -8.88 17.95
C ASP A 151 -17.68 -9.20 16.52
N ALA A 152 -16.74 -9.31 15.60
CA ALA A 152 -17.02 -9.50 14.18
C ALA A 152 -16.05 -10.49 13.52
N GLU A 153 -16.39 -10.92 12.29
CA GLU A 153 -15.44 -11.67 11.46
C GLU A 153 -14.14 -10.88 11.30
N GLY A 154 -13.02 -11.55 11.43
CA GLY A 154 -11.70 -10.97 11.44
C GLY A 154 -11.23 -10.43 10.10
N LEU A 155 -10.12 -9.73 10.15
CA LEU A 155 -9.44 -9.17 9.00
C LEU A 155 -8.30 -10.10 8.56
N LEU A 156 -8.44 -10.76 7.41
CA LEU A 156 -7.37 -11.62 6.86
C LEU A 156 -6.08 -10.85 6.58
N VAL A 157 -6.16 -9.56 6.31
CA VAL A 157 -4.99 -8.68 6.14
C VAL A 157 -4.06 -8.69 7.34
N ILE A 158 -4.53 -9.00 8.55
CA ILE A 158 -3.69 -9.14 9.75
C ILE A 158 -2.70 -10.30 9.58
N SER A 159 -3.08 -11.37 8.91
CA SER A 159 -2.21 -12.53 8.65
C SER A 159 -1.41 -12.36 7.38
N THR A 160 -2.05 -11.96 6.28
CA THR A 160 -1.41 -11.88 4.95
C THR A 160 -0.52 -10.66 4.77
N LYS A 161 -0.77 -9.59 5.53
CA LYS A 161 -0.03 -8.32 5.47
C LYS A 161 -0.15 -7.58 4.13
N ASN A 162 -1.01 -8.03 3.20
CA ASN A 162 -1.23 -7.39 1.90
C ASN A 162 -2.39 -6.41 2.01
N LEU A 163 -2.07 -5.12 2.12
CA LEU A 163 -3.04 -4.10 2.49
C LEU A 163 -3.95 -3.68 1.33
N MET A 164 -3.37 -3.55 0.13
CA MET A 164 -4.06 -3.01 -1.04
C MET A 164 -3.76 -3.81 -2.29
N GLY A 165 -4.78 -4.49 -2.82
CA GLY A 165 -4.68 -5.40 -3.97
C GLY A 165 -4.99 -4.73 -5.30
N LEU A 166 -4.27 -5.13 -6.35
CA LEU A 166 -4.49 -4.71 -7.74
C LEU A 166 -5.49 -5.60 -8.47
N TYR A 167 -5.87 -6.73 -7.91
CA TYR A 167 -6.82 -7.68 -8.51
C TYR A 167 -7.77 -8.22 -7.44
N GLN A 168 -8.88 -8.81 -7.86
CA GLN A 168 -9.93 -9.27 -6.98
C GLN A 168 -9.88 -10.78 -6.69
N GLY A 169 -8.93 -11.50 -7.26
CA GLY A 169 -8.74 -12.94 -7.00
C GLY A 169 -8.19 -13.26 -5.62
N ASP A 170 -7.59 -12.27 -4.94
CA ASP A 170 -7.21 -12.36 -3.53
C ASP A 170 -8.25 -11.61 -2.68
N PRO A 171 -9.03 -12.29 -1.83
CA PRO A 171 -10.03 -11.65 -0.96
C PRO A 171 -9.42 -11.02 0.30
N THR A 172 -8.12 -11.18 0.52
CA THR A 172 -7.48 -10.82 1.79
C THR A 172 -7.12 -9.34 1.96
N PRO A 173 -6.85 -8.52 0.91
CA PRO A 173 -6.59 -7.11 1.08
C PRO A 173 -7.79 -6.35 1.66
N LEU A 174 -7.47 -5.33 2.46
CA LEU A 174 -8.46 -4.41 3.02
C LEU A 174 -9.10 -3.55 1.93
N ILE A 175 -8.27 -3.13 0.96
CA ILE A 175 -8.64 -2.27 -0.16
C ILE A 175 -8.28 -2.99 -1.46
N THR A 176 -9.15 -2.93 -2.45
CA THR A 176 -8.92 -3.59 -3.73
C THR A 176 -9.30 -2.74 -4.94
N ASN A 177 -8.75 -3.11 -6.10
CA ASN A 177 -9.07 -2.51 -7.39
C ASN A 177 -10.56 -2.68 -7.73
N PRO A 178 -11.26 -1.64 -8.22
CA PRO A 178 -12.64 -1.78 -8.69
C PRO A 178 -12.79 -2.63 -9.95
N THR A 179 -11.75 -2.79 -10.75
CA THR A 179 -11.78 -3.65 -11.93
C THR A 179 -11.81 -5.11 -11.51
N PRO A 180 -12.79 -5.92 -11.97
CA PRO A 180 -12.97 -7.30 -11.52
C PRO A 180 -11.97 -8.26 -12.17
N LEU A 181 -10.68 -7.98 -12.02
CA LEU A 181 -9.60 -8.85 -12.46
C LEU A 181 -9.40 -9.97 -11.45
N MET A 182 -9.36 -11.20 -11.94
CA MET A 182 -9.16 -12.39 -11.10
C MET A 182 -7.70 -12.89 -11.09
N THR A 183 -6.82 -12.30 -11.90
CA THR A 183 -5.39 -12.66 -11.99
C THR A 183 -4.50 -11.43 -11.77
N GLY A 184 -3.38 -11.62 -11.08
CA GLY A 184 -2.48 -10.54 -10.66
C GLY A 184 -1.39 -10.13 -11.65
N ASN A 185 -1.37 -10.64 -12.88
CA ASN A 185 -0.25 -10.46 -13.82
C ASN A 185 -0.42 -9.34 -14.85
N ARG A 186 -1.47 -8.52 -14.72
CA ARG A 186 -1.76 -7.44 -15.68
C ARG A 186 -0.94 -6.19 -15.42
N TYR A 187 -0.56 -5.92 -14.19
CA TYR A 187 0.00 -4.65 -13.79
C TYR A 187 1.48 -4.75 -13.46
N LYS A 188 2.21 -3.69 -13.80
CA LYS A 188 3.62 -3.49 -13.49
C LYS A 188 3.81 -2.15 -12.77
N VAL A 189 4.98 -1.98 -12.17
CA VAL A 189 5.33 -0.68 -11.58
C VAL A 189 5.60 0.35 -12.66
N ASN A 190 5.00 1.53 -12.54
CA ASN A 190 5.34 2.69 -13.35
C ASN A 190 6.62 3.35 -12.84
N LYS A 191 7.76 2.89 -13.37
CA LYS A 191 9.10 3.38 -12.96
C LYS A 191 9.35 4.85 -13.30
N ALA A 192 8.55 5.45 -14.20
CA ALA A 192 8.73 6.84 -14.60
C ALA A 192 8.42 7.82 -13.46
N ILE A 193 7.57 7.43 -12.51
CA ILE A 193 7.16 8.30 -11.40
C ILE A 193 7.47 7.71 -10.02
N LEU A 194 7.75 6.40 -9.93
CA LEU A 194 8.06 5.77 -8.64
C LEU A 194 9.31 6.42 -8.03
N PRO A 195 9.24 6.93 -6.78
CA PRO A 195 10.42 7.42 -6.08
C PRO A 195 11.49 6.33 -5.93
N LYS A 196 12.73 6.74 -5.67
CA LYS A 196 13.82 5.78 -5.44
C LYS A 196 13.50 4.84 -4.28
N GLU A 197 14.02 3.61 -4.35
CA GLU A 197 13.92 2.63 -3.27
C GLU A 197 14.26 3.25 -1.90
N GLY A 198 13.47 2.93 -0.89
CA GLY A 198 13.63 3.44 0.47
C GLY A 198 13.12 4.86 0.70
N THR A 199 12.64 5.58 -0.34
CA THR A 199 12.07 6.92 -0.16
C THR A 199 10.84 6.84 0.74
N PRO A 200 10.80 7.60 1.86
CA PRO A 200 9.60 7.72 2.68
C PRO A 200 8.50 8.43 1.90
N VAL A 201 7.30 7.87 2.00
CA VAL A 201 6.10 8.44 1.41
C VAL A 201 4.98 8.48 2.45
N LYS A 202 4.08 9.41 2.31
CA LYS A 202 2.85 9.52 3.09
C LYS A 202 1.68 9.05 2.24
N ILE A 203 0.96 8.07 2.74
CA ILE A 203 -0.29 7.59 2.15
C ILE A 203 -1.44 8.37 2.76
N ILE A 204 -2.32 8.88 1.93
CA ILE A 204 -3.50 9.68 2.32
C ILE A 204 -4.72 8.98 1.72
N ILE A 205 -5.67 8.59 2.57
CA ILE A 205 -6.90 7.91 2.17
C ILE A 205 -8.09 8.78 2.54
N GLU A 206 -9.00 8.96 1.59
CA GLU A 206 -10.25 9.72 1.74
C GLU A 206 -11.43 8.93 1.17
N VAL A 207 -12.63 9.17 1.68
CA VAL A 207 -13.85 8.69 1.03
C VAL A 207 -14.05 9.47 -0.27
N ALA A 208 -14.24 8.74 -1.38
CA ALA A 208 -14.51 9.38 -2.67
C ALA A 208 -15.94 9.99 -2.66
N LYS A 209 -16.03 11.22 -3.07
CA LYS A 209 -17.32 11.94 -3.25
C LYS A 209 -17.89 11.65 -4.62
#